data_dc63a0d7df8a8cf6d268a258573551a1
#
_entry.id   dc63a0d7df8a8cf6d268a258573551a1
#
_cell.length_a   1.000
_cell.length_b   1.000
_cell.length_c   1.000
_cell.angle_alpha   90.00
_cell.angle_beta   90.00
_cell.angle_gamma   90.00
#
_symmetry.space_group_name_H-M   'P 1'
#
loop_
_entity.id
_entity.type
_entity.pdbx_description
1 polymer ?
#
loop_
_entity_poly.entity_id
_entity_poly.type
_entity_poly.pdbx_seq_one_letter_code
_entity_poly.pdbx_strand_id
1 'polypeptide(L)'
;MVRWFDRTPREVTRSLLRARTVVAEGDRVLLQDLEPRLDQYLGQLLALQLVVLQQAGQAVKDAPTLAAKANLVEALRIVSTRYRDLVRLLPRDTDPLGAMEPFYASSERFAKEVAGVDWYEQVLSLHVTTGLLTDFFVAYGGGLPDDDRDAVVRVLTRETGQPLLVEELQRAIVANPRLAARMALWGRRLVGDTLLQMYLAVHGPADAAPGATRRLEPAFNDIVAAHTRRMDALGLTA
;
A
#
# COMPACT_ATOMS: atom_id res chain seq x y z
N MET A 1 -6.79 41.77 -52.27
CA MET A 1 -6.75 40.31 -52.48
C MET A 1 -5.73 39.70 -51.50
N VAL A 2 -6.24 39.23 -50.36
CA VAL A 2 -5.40 38.71 -49.25
C VAL A 2 -5.26 37.19 -49.44
N ARG A 3 -4.04 36.73 -49.67
CA ARG A 3 -3.72 35.28 -49.72
C ARG A 3 -3.57 34.76 -48.31
N TRP A 4 -4.54 33.98 -47.86
CA TRP A 4 -4.47 33.09 -46.72
C TRP A 4 -4.26 31.68 -47.24
N PHE A 5 -3.40 30.89 -46.59
CA PHE A 5 -2.99 29.51 -46.81
C PHE A 5 -1.62 29.35 -47.49
N ASP A 6 -0.57 29.58 -46.67
CA ASP A 6 0.66 28.83 -46.77
C ASP A 6 0.97 28.27 -45.36
N ARG A 7 0.42 27.09 -45.07
CA ARG A 7 0.80 26.27 -43.93
C ARG A 7 1.71 25.19 -44.45
N THR A 8 3.03 25.36 -44.31
CA THR A 8 4.01 24.30 -44.40
C THR A 8 3.66 23.19 -43.38
N PRO A 9 3.63 21.91 -43.77
CA PRO A 9 3.39 20.80 -42.84
C PRO A 9 4.52 20.76 -41.80
N ARG A 10 4.17 20.99 -40.54
CA ARG A 10 5.08 20.68 -39.41
C ARG A 10 5.30 19.20 -39.44
N GLU A 11 6.54 18.78 -39.69
CA GLU A 11 6.97 17.42 -39.43
C GLU A 11 6.68 17.07 -37.97
N VAL A 12 5.68 16.23 -37.78
CA VAL A 12 5.43 15.58 -36.50
C VAL A 12 6.56 14.58 -36.31
N THR A 13 7.60 14.98 -35.61
CA THR A 13 8.63 14.07 -35.11
C THR A 13 7.88 13.02 -34.28
N ARG A 14 7.63 11.84 -34.88
CA ARG A 14 7.17 10.67 -34.16
C ARG A 14 8.23 10.36 -33.10
N SER A 15 7.99 10.79 -31.88
CA SER A 15 8.69 10.26 -30.72
C SER A 15 8.46 8.75 -30.76
N LEU A 16 9.46 8.02 -31.24
CA LEU A 16 9.53 6.58 -31.13
C LEU A 16 9.48 6.29 -29.61
N LEU A 17 8.34 5.84 -29.14
CA LEU A 17 8.22 5.21 -27.83
C LEU A 17 9.29 4.11 -27.82
N ARG A 18 10.40 4.36 -27.14
CA ARG A 18 11.43 3.34 -26.93
C ARG A 18 10.71 2.16 -26.27
N ALA A 19 10.72 1.03 -26.97
CA ALA A 19 10.28 -0.22 -26.40
C ALA A 19 10.95 -0.37 -25.02
N ARG A 20 10.12 -0.62 -24.00
CA ARG A 20 10.59 -0.88 -22.63
C ARG A 20 11.65 -1.97 -22.73
N THR A 21 12.89 -1.64 -22.43
CA THR A 21 13.98 -2.63 -22.46
C THR A 21 13.62 -3.68 -21.44
N VAL A 22 13.38 -4.91 -21.87
CA VAL A 22 13.16 -6.06 -20.98
C VAL A 22 14.41 -6.17 -20.12
N VAL A 23 14.26 -6.06 -18.81
CA VAL A 23 15.35 -6.26 -17.84
C VAL A 23 15.81 -7.71 -18.01
N ALA A 24 17.10 -7.94 -18.27
CA ALA A 24 17.64 -9.28 -18.39
C ALA A 24 17.37 -10.07 -17.09
N GLU A 25 17.06 -11.36 -17.20
CA GLU A 25 16.66 -12.21 -16.05
C GLU A 25 17.68 -12.19 -14.88
N GLY A 26 18.96 -11.98 -15.17
CA GLY A 26 20.05 -11.88 -14.19
C GLY A 26 20.12 -10.54 -13.42
N ASP A 27 19.28 -9.56 -13.74
CA ASP A 27 19.31 -8.21 -13.13
C ASP A 27 18.06 -7.94 -12.26
N ARG A 28 17.23 -8.99 -12.04
CA ARG A 28 16.01 -8.93 -11.21
C ARG A 28 16.37 -9.19 -9.77
N VAL A 29 16.01 -8.27 -8.89
CA VAL A 29 16.09 -8.45 -7.43
C VAL A 29 14.68 -8.76 -6.94
N LEU A 30 14.50 -9.89 -6.28
CA LEU A 30 13.26 -10.22 -5.59
C LEU A 30 13.30 -9.61 -4.19
N LEU A 31 12.15 -9.24 -3.63
CA LEU A 31 12.09 -8.71 -2.26
C LEU A 31 12.65 -9.69 -1.23
N GLN A 32 12.49 -10.98 -1.45
CA GLN A 32 13.02 -12.06 -0.60
C GLN A 32 14.55 -12.21 -0.69
N ASP A 33 15.21 -11.65 -1.70
CA ASP A 33 16.68 -11.65 -1.83
C ASP A 33 17.32 -10.53 -1.00
N LEU A 34 16.49 -9.63 -0.45
CA LEU A 34 16.92 -8.58 0.45
C LEU A 34 16.93 -9.15 1.87
N GLU A 35 18.03 -9.03 2.57
CA GLU A 35 18.22 -9.54 3.93
C GLU A 35 17.97 -8.40 4.95
N PRO A 36 16.70 -8.07 5.28
CA PRO A 36 16.42 -7.01 6.24
C PRO A 36 16.83 -7.45 7.64
N ARG A 37 17.32 -6.52 8.46
CA ARG A 37 17.46 -6.75 9.89
C ARG A 37 16.09 -6.78 10.54
N LEU A 38 15.85 -7.75 11.41
CA LEU A 38 14.53 -7.95 12.04
C LEU A 38 14.03 -6.70 12.80
N ASP A 39 14.91 -6.03 13.55
CA ASP A 39 14.57 -4.83 14.32
C ASP A 39 14.14 -3.66 13.39
N GLN A 40 14.84 -3.46 12.28
CA GLN A 40 14.48 -2.44 11.27
C GLN A 40 13.19 -2.80 10.52
N TYR A 41 13.06 -4.05 10.10
CA TYR A 41 11.87 -4.57 9.43
C TYR A 41 10.62 -4.40 10.32
N LEU A 42 10.69 -4.84 11.57
CA LEU A 42 9.58 -4.72 12.52
C LEU A 42 9.33 -3.25 12.90
N GLY A 43 10.36 -2.44 13.13
CA GLY A 43 10.22 -1.03 13.44
C GLY A 43 9.44 -0.28 12.36
N GLN A 44 9.76 -0.53 11.09
CA GLN A 44 9.07 0.06 9.95
C GLN A 44 7.64 -0.46 9.80
N LEU A 45 7.44 -1.77 9.89
CA LEU A 45 6.10 -2.37 9.86
C LEU A 45 5.22 -1.84 10.98
N LEU A 46 5.73 -1.72 12.20
CA LEU A 46 5.02 -1.17 13.35
C LEU A 46 4.65 0.29 13.16
N ALA A 47 5.57 1.13 12.65
CA ALA A 47 5.28 2.53 12.34
C ALA A 47 4.12 2.65 11.33
N LEU A 48 4.10 1.83 10.29
CA LEU A 48 3.00 1.80 9.31
C LEU A 48 1.70 1.20 9.90
N GLN A 49 1.78 0.26 10.83
CA GLN A 49 0.58 -0.22 11.55
C GLN A 49 -0.07 0.88 12.40
N LEU A 50 0.70 1.83 12.96
CA LEU A 50 0.14 2.99 13.63
C LEU A 50 -0.65 3.88 12.67
N VAL A 51 -0.17 4.07 11.44
CA VAL A 51 -0.92 4.78 10.39
C VAL A 51 -2.26 4.09 10.11
N VAL A 52 -2.25 2.76 9.95
CA VAL A 52 -3.48 1.99 9.73
C VAL A 52 -4.44 2.11 10.92
N LEU A 53 -3.95 2.07 12.16
CA LEU A 53 -4.75 2.27 13.37
C LEU A 53 -5.38 3.66 13.42
N GLN A 54 -4.63 4.70 13.08
CA GLN A 54 -5.11 6.09 13.01
C GLN A 54 -6.23 6.23 11.98
N GLN A 55 -6.04 5.68 10.76
CA GLN A 55 -7.05 5.71 9.71
C GLN A 55 -8.32 4.92 10.11
N ALA A 56 -8.16 3.74 10.72
CA ALA A 56 -9.29 2.95 11.21
C ALA A 56 -10.07 3.71 12.29
N GLY A 57 -9.39 4.37 13.22
CA GLY A 57 -10.00 5.23 14.24
C GLY A 57 -10.80 6.38 13.62
N GLN A 58 -10.27 7.03 12.60
CA GLN A 58 -10.97 8.10 11.88
C GLN A 58 -12.21 7.56 11.15
N ALA A 59 -12.10 6.41 10.48
CA ALA A 59 -13.23 5.78 9.82
C ALA A 59 -14.34 5.35 10.81
N VAL A 60 -13.98 4.89 12.00
CA VAL A 60 -14.95 4.62 13.11
C VAL A 60 -15.67 5.91 13.53
N LYS A 61 -14.91 7.00 13.70
CA LYS A 61 -15.47 8.30 14.10
C LYS A 61 -16.51 8.80 13.10
N ASP A 62 -16.19 8.70 11.79
CA ASP A 62 -16.97 9.29 10.71
C ASP A 62 -18.01 8.33 10.10
N ALA A 63 -18.13 7.10 10.65
CA ALA A 63 -19.06 6.10 10.15
C ALA A 63 -20.52 6.59 10.13
N PRO A 64 -21.22 6.48 8.98
CA PRO A 64 -22.54 7.09 8.78
C PRO A 64 -23.68 6.34 9.52
N THR A 65 -23.47 5.09 9.89
CA THR A 65 -24.46 4.25 10.56
C THR A 65 -23.88 3.51 11.76
N LEU A 66 -24.73 3.13 12.70
CA LEU A 66 -24.32 2.32 13.85
C LEU A 66 -23.74 0.97 13.42
N ALA A 67 -24.31 0.34 12.38
CA ALA A 67 -23.83 -0.93 11.87
C ALA A 67 -22.41 -0.79 11.27
N ALA A 68 -22.18 0.21 10.42
CA ALA A 68 -20.85 0.51 9.88
C ALA A 68 -19.83 0.81 10.99
N LYS A 69 -20.25 1.56 12.01
CA LYS A 69 -19.41 1.84 13.17
C LYS A 69 -19.02 0.57 13.92
N ALA A 70 -19.95 -0.34 14.17
CA ALA A 70 -19.67 -1.61 14.83
C ALA A 70 -18.70 -2.50 14.04
N ASN A 71 -18.88 -2.61 12.72
CA ASN A 71 -17.97 -3.36 11.85
C ASN A 71 -16.56 -2.78 11.83
N LEU A 72 -16.44 -1.44 11.78
CA LEU A 72 -15.11 -0.78 11.81
C LEU A 72 -14.43 -0.87 13.17
N VAL A 73 -15.19 -0.89 14.29
CA VAL A 73 -14.63 -1.17 15.62
C VAL A 73 -14.02 -2.58 15.67
N GLU A 74 -14.68 -3.57 15.07
CA GLU A 74 -14.12 -4.92 14.99
C GLU A 74 -12.87 -4.97 14.10
N ALA A 75 -12.86 -4.29 12.95
CA ALA A 75 -11.66 -4.14 12.13
C ALA A 75 -10.51 -3.46 12.91
N LEU A 76 -10.80 -2.40 13.67
CA LEU A 76 -9.84 -1.70 14.53
C LEU A 76 -9.27 -2.65 15.61
N ARG A 77 -10.11 -3.49 16.24
CA ARG A 77 -9.68 -4.50 17.21
C ARG A 77 -8.66 -5.47 16.59
N ILE A 78 -8.95 -5.95 15.37
CA ILE A 78 -8.06 -6.88 14.65
C ILE A 78 -6.71 -6.20 14.37
N VAL A 79 -6.69 -5.00 13.84
CA VAL A 79 -5.45 -4.25 13.55
C VAL A 79 -4.66 -3.97 14.84
N SER A 80 -5.35 -3.58 15.92
CA SER A 80 -4.73 -3.36 17.24
C SER A 80 -4.11 -4.64 17.82
N THR A 81 -4.76 -5.78 17.64
CA THR A 81 -4.22 -7.09 18.07
C THR A 81 -2.98 -7.43 17.27
N ARG A 82 -3.01 -7.24 15.94
CA ARG A 82 -1.86 -7.44 15.05
C ARG A 82 -0.67 -6.58 15.47
N TYR A 83 -0.87 -5.29 15.74
CA TYR A 83 0.18 -4.40 16.23
C TYR A 83 0.85 -4.95 17.50
N ARG A 84 0.07 -5.37 18.50
CA ARG A 84 0.59 -5.95 19.75
C ARG A 84 1.34 -7.25 19.51
N ASP A 85 0.86 -8.10 18.61
CA ASP A 85 1.53 -9.36 18.29
C ASP A 85 2.85 -9.10 17.57
N LEU A 86 2.94 -8.11 16.67
CA LEU A 86 4.19 -7.69 16.03
C LEU A 86 5.19 -7.09 17.04
N VAL A 87 4.74 -6.29 18.00
CA VAL A 87 5.60 -5.77 19.08
C VAL A 87 6.28 -6.92 19.85
N ARG A 88 5.58 -8.03 20.08
CA ARG A 88 6.14 -9.22 20.78
C ARG A 88 7.21 -9.97 19.98
N LEU A 89 7.30 -9.74 18.67
CA LEU A 89 8.33 -10.32 17.81
C LEU A 89 9.63 -9.52 17.82
N LEU A 90 9.65 -8.30 18.37
CA LEU A 90 10.88 -7.54 18.53
C LEU A 90 11.87 -8.30 19.44
N PRO A 91 13.18 -8.23 19.16
CA PRO A 91 14.20 -8.76 20.06
C PRO A 91 14.02 -8.21 21.50
N ARG A 92 14.30 -9.02 22.50
CA ARG A 92 14.00 -8.70 23.91
C ARG A 92 14.58 -7.39 24.42
N ASP A 93 15.74 -6.99 23.88
CA ASP A 93 16.47 -5.80 24.28
C ASP A 93 16.16 -4.59 23.39
N THR A 94 15.17 -4.72 22.49
CA THR A 94 14.77 -3.65 21.57
C THR A 94 13.62 -2.83 22.16
N ASP A 95 13.83 -1.53 22.36
CA ASP A 95 12.75 -0.61 22.68
C ASP A 95 11.83 -0.41 21.47
N PRO A 96 10.53 -0.75 21.57
CA PRO A 96 9.59 -0.61 20.46
C PRO A 96 9.49 0.81 19.89
N LEU A 97 9.55 1.85 20.74
CA LEU A 97 9.49 3.23 20.29
C LEU A 97 10.77 3.62 19.55
N GLY A 98 11.94 3.26 20.10
CA GLY A 98 13.23 3.50 19.44
C GLY A 98 13.34 2.77 18.10
N ALA A 99 12.74 1.57 17.95
CA ALA A 99 12.72 0.86 16.69
C ALA A 99 11.84 1.56 15.61
N MET A 100 10.75 2.20 16.02
CA MET A 100 9.82 2.91 15.11
C MET A 100 10.28 4.33 14.75
N GLU A 101 11.00 5.00 15.63
CA GLU A 101 11.39 6.42 15.51
C GLU A 101 12.01 6.78 14.15
N PRO A 102 12.96 5.99 13.57
CA PRO A 102 13.55 6.32 12.28
C PRO A 102 12.53 6.38 11.13
N PHE A 103 11.39 5.71 11.26
CA PHE A 103 10.36 5.58 10.23
C PHE A 103 9.14 6.48 10.47
N TYR A 104 9.05 7.11 11.64
CA TYR A 104 7.87 7.86 12.06
C TYR A 104 7.53 9.01 11.11
N ALA A 105 8.50 9.86 10.77
CA ALA A 105 8.25 11.01 9.89
C ALA A 105 7.79 10.63 8.48
N SER A 106 8.30 9.51 7.92
CA SER A 106 7.86 9.00 6.61
C SER A 106 6.47 8.39 6.69
N SER A 107 6.15 7.68 7.77
CA SER A 107 4.84 7.08 8.00
C SER A 107 3.76 8.14 8.21
N GLU A 108 4.03 9.22 8.94
CA GLU A 108 3.13 10.36 9.11
C GLU A 108 2.86 11.10 7.79
N ARG A 109 3.86 11.20 6.93
CA ARG A 109 3.70 11.77 5.59
C ARG A 109 2.80 10.88 4.74
N PHE A 110 3.08 9.58 4.73
CA PHE A 110 2.24 8.59 4.05
C PHE A 110 0.80 8.61 4.55
N ALA A 111 0.57 8.73 5.87
CA ALA A 111 -0.76 8.85 6.44
C ALA A 111 -1.58 9.99 5.83
N LYS A 112 -0.94 11.14 5.56
CA LYS A 112 -1.58 12.30 4.93
C LYS A 112 -1.90 12.07 3.45
N GLU A 113 -0.99 11.42 2.73
CA GLU A 113 -1.17 11.13 1.29
C GLU A 113 -2.32 10.16 1.02
N VAL A 114 -2.53 9.18 1.92
CA VAL A 114 -3.59 8.18 1.78
C VAL A 114 -4.87 8.52 2.56
N ALA A 115 -4.94 9.69 3.18
CA ALA A 115 -6.13 10.16 3.88
C ALA A 115 -7.27 10.44 2.91
N GLY A 116 -8.41 9.74 3.06
CA GLY A 116 -9.62 9.99 2.28
C GLY A 116 -10.32 11.28 2.71
N VAL A 117 -10.98 11.95 1.75
CA VAL A 117 -11.71 13.20 1.99
C VAL A 117 -13.05 12.95 2.69
N ASP A 118 -13.64 11.78 2.44
CA ASP A 118 -14.88 11.35 3.08
C ASP A 118 -14.76 9.91 3.60
N TRP A 119 -15.80 9.48 4.30
CA TRP A 119 -15.83 8.15 4.93
C TRP A 119 -15.60 7.00 3.94
N TYR A 120 -16.14 7.07 2.73
CA TYR A 120 -16.00 6.01 1.73
C TYR A 120 -14.57 5.91 1.23
N GLU A 121 -13.93 7.04 0.99
CA GLU A 121 -12.52 7.10 0.62
C GLU A 121 -11.62 6.62 1.78
N GLN A 122 -11.97 6.96 3.04
CA GLN A 122 -11.25 6.46 4.22
C GLN A 122 -11.31 4.92 4.31
N VAL A 123 -12.49 4.32 4.14
CA VAL A 123 -12.64 2.85 4.19
C VAL A 123 -11.92 2.18 3.02
N LEU A 124 -11.98 2.77 1.80
CA LEU A 124 -11.21 2.27 0.66
C LEU A 124 -9.70 2.40 0.89
N SER A 125 -9.24 3.52 1.47
CA SER A 125 -7.82 3.71 1.83
C SER A 125 -7.36 2.63 2.78
N LEU A 126 -8.12 2.32 3.83
CA LEU A 126 -7.83 1.20 4.74
C LEU A 126 -7.72 -0.13 3.99
N HIS A 127 -8.69 -0.43 3.12
CA HIS A 127 -8.70 -1.67 2.36
C HIS A 127 -7.48 -1.79 1.45
N VAL A 128 -7.20 -0.76 0.65
CA VAL A 128 -6.11 -0.75 -0.34
C VAL A 128 -4.76 -0.76 0.35
N THR A 129 -4.51 0.17 1.28
CA THR A 129 -3.20 0.31 1.93
C THR A 129 -2.86 -0.90 2.79
N THR A 130 -3.81 -1.41 3.58
CA THR A 130 -3.58 -2.61 4.40
C THR A 130 -3.29 -3.83 3.53
N GLY A 131 -4.01 -4.01 2.41
CA GLY A 131 -3.77 -5.11 1.49
C GLY A 131 -2.40 -5.04 0.84
N LEU A 132 -2.05 -3.89 0.25
CA LEU A 132 -0.77 -3.67 -0.39
C LEU A 132 0.41 -3.81 0.58
N LEU A 133 0.32 -3.18 1.77
CA LEU A 133 1.37 -3.26 2.79
C LEU A 133 1.54 -4.68 3.32
N THR A 134 0.45 -5.43 3.50
CA THR A 134 0.53 -6.84 3.93
C THR A 134 1.28 -7.67 2.89
N ASP A 135 0.91 -7.58 1.60
CA ASP A 135 1.57 -8.31 0.51
C ASP A 135 3.06 -7.96 0.43
N PHE A 136 3.38 -6.67 0.55
CA PHE A 136 4.76 -6.19 0.54
C PHE A 136 5.58 -6.75 1.71
N PHE A 137 5.11 -6.60 2.94
CA PHE A 137 5.87 -7.06 4.11
C PHE A 137 5.96 -8.58 4.17
N VAL A 138 4.98 -9.33 3.67
CA VAL A 138 5.09 -10.79 3.51
C VAL A 138 6.21 -11.14 2.52
N ALA A 139 6.26 -10.49 1.36
CA ALA A 139 7.29 -10.74 0.36
C ALA A 139 8.68 -10.28 0.82
N TYR A 140 8.78 -9.10 1.43
CA TYR A 140 10.03 -8.55 1.97
C TYR A 140 10.55 -9.35 3.16
N GLY A 141 9.64 -9.86 4.01
CA GLY A 141 9.96 -10.76 5.11
C GLY A 141 10.51 -12.11 4.66
N GLY A 142 10.39 -12.47 3.37
CA GLY A 142 11.02 -13.66 2.78
C GLY A 142 12.54 -13.69 2.94
N GLY A 143 13.19 -12.54 3.10
CA GLY A 143 14.63 -12.41 3.37
C GLY A 143 15.04 -12.51 4.84
N LEU A 144 14.09 -12.66 5.77
CA LEU A 144 14.37 -12.90 7.18
C LEU A 144 14.77 -14.36 7.43
N PRO A 145 15.49 -14.65 8.53
CA PRO A 145 15.68 -16.03 9.00
C PRO A 145 14.35 -16.79 9.12
N ASP A 146 14.36 -18.10 8.88
CA ASP A 146 13.14 -18.91 8.75
C ASP A 146 12.17 -18.78 9.93
N ASP A 147 12.66 -18.84 11.17
CA ASP A 147 11.83 -18.74 12.38
C ASP A 147 11.15 -17.36 12.49
N ASP A 148 11.89 -16.28 12.21
CA ASP A 148 11.40 -14.90 12.24
C ASP A 148 10.40 -14.66 11.12
N ARG A 149 10.72 -15.12 9.90
CA ARG A 149 9.82 -15.04 8.74
C ARG A 149 8.50 -15.72 9.04
N ASP A 150 8.52 -16.97 9.52
CA ASP A 150 7.31 -17.74 9.79
C ASP A 150 6.46 -17.10 10.90
N ALA A 151 7.09 -16.52 11.91
CA ALA A 151 6.40 -15.78 12.96
C ALA A 151 5.71 -14.52 12.41
N VAL A 152 6.42 -13.71 11.62
CA VAL A 152 5.88 -12.48 11.01
C VAL A 152 4.75 -12.80 10.03
N VAL A 153 4.97 -13.74 9.10
CA VAL A 153 3.96 -14.13 8.09
C VAL A 153 2.69 -14.61 8.78
N ARG A 154 2.81 -15.42 9.84
CA ARG A 154 1.65 -15.89 10.61
C ARG A 154 0.85 -14.74 11.22
N VAL A 155 1.51 -13.72 11.75
CA VAL A 155 0.82 -12.55 12.32
C VAL A 155 0.15 -11.73 11.21
N LEU A 156 0.82 -11.52 10.08
CA LEU A 156 0.32 -10.70 8.97
C LEU A 156 -0.86 -11.33 8.23
N THR A 157 -0.90 -12.67 8.13
CA THR A 157 -1.88 -13.39 7.29
C THR A 157 -3.04 -14.00 8.08
N ARG A 158 -2.98 -14.06 9.42
CA ARG A 158 -3.99 -14.73 10.25
C ARG A 158 -5.39 -14.12 10.06
N GLU A 159 -5.61 -12.96 10.61
CA GLU A 159 -6.88 -12.24 10.57
C GLU A 159 -6.61 -10.80 10.13
N THR A 160 -7.22 -10.38 9.02
CA THR A 160 -6.84 -9.12 8.38
C THR A 160 -7.86 -7.98 8.58
N GLY A 161 -9.09 -8.31 8.97
CA GLY A 161 -10.20 -7.35 8.97
C GLY A 161 -10.69 -6.94 7.57
N GLN A 162 -10.02 -7.39 6.52
CA GLN A 162 -10.37 -7.07 5.13
C GLN A 162 -11.83 -7.42 4.75
N PRO A 163 -12.39 -8.58 5.15
CA PRO A 163 -13.77 -8.90 4.84
C PRO A 163 -14.78 -7.87 5.35
N LEU A 164 -14.55 -7.29 6.54
CA LEU A 164 -15.41 -6.26 7.11
C LEU A 164 -15.39 -4.97 6.27
N LEU A 165 -14.22 -4.57 5.80
CA LEU A 165 -14.06 -3.40 4.92
C LEU A 165 -14.73 -3.64 3.56
N VAL A 166 -14.54 -4.84 2.98
CA VAL A 166 -15.16 -5.24 1.72
C VAL A 166 -16.69 -5.18 1.82
N GLU A 167 -17.27 -5.71 2.90
CA GLU A 167 -18.71 -5.69 3.11
C GLU A 167 -19.27 -4.26 3.16
N GLU A 168 -18.60 -3.34 3.86
CA GLU A 168 -19.01 -1.94 3.92
C GLU A 168 -18.91 -1.24 2.55
N LEU A 169 -17.82 -1.48 1.82
CA LEU A 169 -17.60 -0.91 0.48
C LEU A 169 -18.64 -1.44 -0.51
N GLN A 170 -18.92 -2.74 -0.52
CA GLN A 170 -19.94 -3.33 -1.40
C GLN A 170 -21.33 -2.78 -1.12
N ARG A 171 -21.73 -2.67 0.16
CA ARG A 171 -23.02 -2.04 0.52
C ARG A 171 -23.11 -0.61 0.00
N ALA A 172 -22.05 0.16 0.15
CA ALA A 172 -22.00 1.55 -0.31
C ALA A 172 -22.12 1.66 -1.84
N ILE A 173 -21.39 0.81 -2.58
CA ILE A 173 -21.40 0.78 -4.06
C ILE A 173 -22.78 0.38 -4.59
N VAL A 174 -23.40 -0.64 -4.00
CA VAL A 174 -24.76 -1.09 -4.37
C VAL A 174 -25.78 0.01 -4.12
N ALA A 175 -25.68 0.71 -3.00
CA ALA A 175 -26.59 1.81 -2.65
C ALA A 175 -26.40 3.04 -3.56
N ASN A 176 -25.18 3.27 -4.07
CA ASN A 176 -24.85 4.41 -4.91
C ASN A 176 -23.84 4.06 -6.02
N PRO A 177 -24.30 3.63 -7.21
CA PRO A 177 -23.41 3.26 -8.31
C PRO A 177 -22.46 4.37 -8.79
N ARG A 178 -22.81 5.65 -8.58
CA ARG A 178 -21.93 6.79 -8.91
C ARG A 178 -20.68 6.82 -8.04
N LEU A 179 -20.73 6.23 -6.87
CA LEU A 179 -19.62 6.13 -5.96
C LEU A 179 -18.50 5.23 -6.54
N ALA A 180 -18.85 4.18 -7.29
CA ALA A 180 -17.89 3.23 -7.85
C ALA A 180 -16.82 3.91 -8.71
N ALA A 181 -17.20 4.81 -9.64
CA ALA A 181 -16.24 5.51 -10.50
C ALA A 181 -15.26 6.38 -9.70
N ARG A 182 -15.76 7.10 -8.68
CA ARG A 182 -14.92 7.92 -7.80
C ARG A 182 -13.96 7.04 -6.99
N MET A 183 -14.44 5.94 -6.44
CA MET A 183 -13.63 5.01 -5.67
C MET A 183 -12.56 4.31 -6.51
N ALA A 184 -12.88 3.96 -7.77
CA ALA A 184 -11.89 3.41 -8.70
C ALA A 184 -10.75 4.42 -8.98
N LEU A 185 -11.07 5.71 -9.15
CA LEU A 185 -10.07 6.77 -9.31
C LEU A 185 -9.21 6.95 -8.06
N TRP A 186 -9.84 6.97 -6.88
CA TRP A 186 -9.14 7.07 -5.61
C TRP A 186 -8.23 5.87 -5.37
N GLY A 187 -8.72 4.65 -5.63
CA GLY A 187 -7.94 3.41 -5.51
C GLY A 187 -6.67 3.43 -6.37
N ARG A 188 -6.74 3.91 -7.62
CA ARG A 188 -5.55 4.06 -8.49
C ARG A 188 -4.52 5.02 -7.93
N ARG A 189 -4.94 6.14 -7.34
CA ARG A 189 -4.04 7.07 -6.67
C ARG A 189 -3.34 6.41 -5.48
N LEU A 190 -4.09 5.73 -4.62
CA LEU A 190 -3.56 5.04 -3.44
C LEU A 190 -2.47 4.03 -3.79
N VAL A 191 -2.58 3.34 -4.93
CA VAL A 191 -1.53 2.40 -5.41
C VAL A 191 -0.21 3.14 -5.59
N GLY A 192 -0.21 4.26 -6.29
CA GLY A 192 1.01 5.04 -6.55
C GLY A 192 1.69 5.49 -5.26
N ASP A 193 0.91 6.07 -4.34
CA ASP A 193 1.42 6.58 -3.06
C ASP A 193 1.94 5.43 -2.18
N THR A 194 1.24 4.27 -2.17
CA THR A 194 1.66 3.11 -1.39
C THR A 194 2.90 2.43 -1.97
N LEU A 195 3.02 2.31 -3.30
CA LEU A 195 4.23 1.79 -3.96
C LEU A 195 5.46 2.67 -3.68
N LEU A 196 5.28 3.99 -3.64
CA LEU A 196 6.37 4.90 -3.25
C LEU A 196 6.81 4.64 -1.81
N GLN A 197 5.86 4.45 -0.88
CA GLN A 197 6.18 4.12 0.51
C GLN A 197 6.93 2.78 0.62
N MET A 198 6.51 1.76 -0.13
CA MET A 198 7.21 0.46 -0.17
C MET A 198 8.63 0.59 -0.73
N TYR A 199 8.80 1.42 -1.77
CA TYR A 199 10.11 1.70 -2.33
C TYR A 199 11.05 2.35 -1.31
N LEU A 200 10.57 3.36 -0.58
CA LEU A 200 11.31 4.01 0.51
C LEU A 200 11.63 3.04 1.65
N ALA A 201 10.78 2.04 1.85
CA ALA A 201 10.96 1.00 2.84
C ALA A 201 12.22 0.15 2.59
N VAL A 202 12.50 -0.15 1.33
CA VAL A 202 13.65 -0.97 0.91
C VAL A 202 14.94 -0.16 0.84
N HIS A 203 14.88 1.08 0.35
CA HIS A 203 16.06 1.87 0.00
C HIS A 203 16.41 2.97 1.00
N GLY A 204 15.49 3.28 1.91
CA GLY A 204 15.61 4.47 2.75
C GLY A 204 15.40 5.79 1.98
N PRO A 205 15.26 6.92 2.71
CA PRO A 205 14.97 8.21 2.09
C PRO A 205 16.15 8.82 1.29
N ALA A 206 17.38 8.33 1.50
CA ALA A 206 18.59 8.86 0.86
C ALA A 206 18.94 8.20 -0.49
N ASP A 207 18.43 6.99 -0.76
CA ASP A 207 18.86 6.18 -1.91
C ASP A 207 17.83 6.14 -3.06
N ALA A 208 17.01 7.16 -3.21
CA ALA A 208 16.06 7.31 -4.32
C ALA A 208 16.77 7.52 -5.69
N ALA A 209 17.76 6.67 -6.02
CA ALA A 209 18.47 6.73 -7.30
C ALA A 209 17.56 6.21 -8.45
N PRO A 210 17.53 6.90 -9.62
CA PRO A 210 16.63 6.57 -10.73
C PRO A 210 16.77 5.16 -11.34
N GLY A 211 17.76 4.37 -10.96
CA GLY A 211 18.00 3.01 -11.47
C GLY A 211 17.57 1.88 -10.54
N ALA A 212 17.44 2.13 -9.25
CA ALA A 212 17.12 1.12 -8.25
C ALA A 212 15.66 0.61 -8.36
N THR A 213 14.72 1.49 -8.71
CA THR A 213 13.28 1.15 -8.92
C THR A 213 13.09 0.07 -9.98
N ARG A 214 13.91 0.08 -11.05
CA ARG A 214 13.76 -0.86 -12.18
C ARG A 214 14.06 -2.31 -11.80
N ARG A 215 14.92 -2.55 -10.80
CA ARG A 215 15.30 -3.90 -10.37
C ARG A 215 14.23 -4.59 -9.54
N LEU A 216 13.44 -3.82 -8.78
CA LEU A 216 12.33 -4.31 -7.95
C LEU A 216 10.99 -4.34 -8.69
N GLU A 217 10.93 -3.84 -9.92
CA GLU A 217 9.69 -3.76 -10.72
C GLU A 217 8.93 -5.10 -10.80
N PRO A 218 9.60 -6.28 -10.97
CA PRO A 218 8.88 -7.56 -11.00
C PRO A 218 8.17 -7.90 -9.69
N ALA A 219 8.81 -7.65 -8.54
CA ALA A 219 8.21 -7.93 -7.23
C ALA A 219 6.99 -7.04 -6.96
N PHE A 220 7.05 -5.78 -7.36
CA PHE A 220 5.91 -4.87 -7.27
C PHE A 220 4.77 -5.23 -8.23
N ASN A 221 5.06 -5.84 -9.38
CA ASN A 221 4.04 -6.30 -10.31
C ASN A 221 3.13 -7.37 -9.69
N ASP A 222 3.66 -8.30 -8.91
CA ASP A 222 2.87 -9.33 -8.23
C ASP A 222 1.95 -8.70 -7.17
N ILE A 223 2.44 -7.73 -6.42
CA ILE A 223 1.68 -6.96 -5.42
C ILE A 223 0.55 -6.18 -6.10
N VAL A 224 0.84 -5.51 -7.21
CA VAL A 224 -0.16 -4.77 -8.00
C VAL A 224 -1.19 -5.72 -8.61
N ALA A 225 -0.79 -6.89 -9.11
CA ALA A 225 -1.72 -7.90 -9.62
C ALA A 225 -2.65 -8.42 -8.53
N ALA A 226 -2.15 -8.65 -7.31
CA ALA A 226 -2.98 -9.02 -6.16
C ALA A 226 -3.95 -7.90 -5.77
N HIS A 227 -3.51 -6.63 -5.81
CA HIS A 227 -4.37 -5.48 -5.60
C HIS A 227 -5.46 -5.38 -6.67
N THR A 228 -5.14 -5.54 -7.96
CA THR A 228 -6.11 -5.51 -9.05
C THR A 228 -7.23 -6.54 -8.80
N ARG A 229 -6.89 -7.78 -8.42
CA ARG A 229 -7.90 -8.80 -8.07
C ARG A 229 -8.79 -8.36 -6.90
N ARG A 230 -8.24 -7.66 -5.88
CA ARG A 230 -9.06 -7.13 -4.77
C ARG A 230 -10.03 -6.03 -5.22
N MET A 231 -9.59 -5.14 -6.11
CA MET A 231 -10.45 -4.10 -6.67
C MET A 231 -11.54 -4.68 -7.58
N ASP A 232 -11.21 -5.67 -8.41
CA ASP A 232 -12.17 -6.37 -9.26
C ASP A 232 -13.25 -7.07 -8.42
N ALA A 233 -12.87 -7.68 -7.28
CA ALA A 233 -13.82 -8.31 -6.34
C ALA A 233 -14.81 -7.30 -5.72
N LEU A 234 -14.45 -6.01 -5.67
CA LEU A 234 -15.33 -4.91 -5.28
C LEU A 234 -16.18 -4.37 -6.46
N GLY A 235 -15.96 -4.85 -7.69
CA GLY A 235 -16.56 -4.28 -8.90
C GLY A 235 -15.95 -2.93 -9.29
N LEU A 236 -14.75 -2.63 -8.81
CA LEU A 236 -14.01 -1.41 -9.11
C LEU A 236 -12.91 -1.74 -10.12
N THR A 237 -13.00 -1.22 -11.33
CA THR A 237 -11.95 -1.39 -12.34
C THR A 237 -10.71 -0.59 -11.90
N ALA A 238 -9.62 -1.30 -11.60
CA ALA A 238 -8.36 -0.71 -11.16
C ALA A 238 -7.57 -0.08 -12.32
#